data_740b87e3e6dd1ae566f9c852909b5c9c
#
_entry.id   740b87e3e6dd1ae566f9c852909b5c9c
#
_cell.length_a   1.000
_cell.length_b   1.000
_cell.length_c   1.000
_cell.angle_alpha   90.00
_cell.angle_beta   90.00
_cell.angle_gamma   90.00
#
_symmetry.space_group_name_H-M   'P 1'
#
loop_
_entity.id
_entity.type
_entity.pdbx_description
1 polymer ?
#
loop_
_entity_poly.entity_id
_entity_poly.type
_entity_poly.pdbx_seq_one_letter_code
_entity_poly.pdbx_strand_id
1 'polypeptide(L)'
;MTTENLPVLAILGGTGDLGTGLARRWAQAGYRVIIGSRTLEKAEAATADLREVMAERGIGDVEVEAMENLAAAEAADIVTLTVPFSHQSSTLEYVKPALQGKILVDVTVPLVPPKVARVQLPEGGSAGQIAQTILGE
;
A
#
# COMPACT_ATOMS: atom_id res chain seq x y z
N MET A 1 16.03 -2.51 -19.95
CA MET A 1 15.53 -1.41 -19.13
C MET A 1 16.28 -1.40 -17.81
N THR A 2 16.87 -0.28 -17.44
CA THR A 2 17.59 -0.16 -16.17
C THR A 2 16.60 0.14 -15.05
N THR A 3 16.88 -0.37 -13.84
CA THR A 3 16.05 -0.13 -12.64
C THR A 3 16.01 1.35 -12.22
N GLU A 4 16.95 2.17 -12.72
CA GLU A 4 17.04 3.60 -12.41
C GLU A 4 15.82 4.41 -12.84
N ASN A 5 15.08 3.93 -13.85
CA ASN A 5 13.90 4.62 -14.39
C ASN A 5 12.58 4.06 -13.88
N LEU A 6 12.61 3.10 -12.96
CA LEU A 6 11.39 2.53 -12.39
C LEU A 6 10.86 3.42 -11.26
N PRO A 7 9.53 3.58 -11.17
CA PRO A 7 8.95 4.32 -10.05
C PRO A 7 9.16 3.61 -8.72
N VAL A 8 9.23 4.37 -7.65
CA VAL A 8 9.25 3.85 -6.29
C VAL A 8 7.81 3.57 -5.87
N LEU A 9 7.55 2.37 -5.38
CA LEU A 9 6.22 1.92 -5.01
C LEU A 9 6.08 1.84 -3.50
N ALA A 10 5.04 2.45 -2.94
CA ALA A 10 4.71 2.28 -1.54
C ALA A 10 3.38 1.52 -1.40
N ILE A 11 3.28 0.70 -0.37
CA ILE A 11 2.06 -0.02 -0.03
C ILE A 11 1.66 0.38 1.38
N LEU A 12 0.63 1.21 1.49
CA LEU A 12 0.11 1.66 2.78
C LEU A 12 -0.79 0.59 3.39
N GLY A 13 -0.57 0.30 4.66
CA GLY A 13 -1.22 -0.83 5.31
C GLY A 13 -0.68 -2.16 4.77
N GLY A 14 0.57 -2.17 4.32
CA GLY A 14 1.17 -3.27 3.57
C GLY A 14 1.60 -4.48 4.38
N THR A 15 1.21 -4.57 5.66
CA THR A 15 1.59 -5.68 6.54
C THR A 15 0.66 -6.89 6.44
N GLY A 16 -0.48 -6.74 5.77
CA GLY A 16 -1.43 -7.84 5.54
C GLY A 16 -1.05 -8.72 4.36
N ASP A 17 -1.84 -9.75 4.12
CA ASP A 17 -1.57 -10.76 3.08
C ASP A 17 -1.53 -10.17 1.68
N LEU A 18 -2.47 -9.28 1.35
CA LEU A 18 -2.50 -8.64 0.04
C LEU A 18 -1.28 -7.74 -0.15
N GLY A 19 -1.01 -6.87 0.82
CA GLY A 19 0.10 -5.93 0.75
C GLY A 19 1.45 -6.64 0.63
N THR A 20 1.70 -7.63 1.46
CA THR A 20 2.97 -8.39 1.41
C THR A 20 3.08 -9.22 0.14
N GLY A 21 1.97 -9.77 -0.36
CA GLY A 21 1.95 -10.50 -1.63
C GLY A 21 2.32 -9.61 -2.82
N LEU A 22 1.77 -8.40 -2.88
CA LEU A 22 2.13 -7.41 -3.90
C LEU A 22 3.58 -6.97 -3.77
N ALA A 23 4.02 -6.67 -2.54
CA ALA A 23 5.39 -6.24 -2.27
C ALA A 23 6.41 -7.27 -2.76
N ARG A 24 6.17 -8.54 -2.49
CA ARG A 24 7.05 -9.63 -2.92
C ARG A 24 7.16 -9.69 -4.43
N ARG A 25 6.03 -9.62 -5.13
CA ARG A 25 6.01 -9.71 -6.59
C ARG A 25 6.70 -8.51 -7.24
N TRP A 26 6.42 -7.33 -6.74
CA TRP A 26 7.02 -6.11 -7.30
C TRP A 26 8.51 -6.00 -7.00
N ALA A 27 8.93 -6.38 -5.80
CA ALA A 27 10.35 -6.42 -5.45
C ALA A 27 11.10 -7.43 -6.33
N GLN A 28 10.52 -8.60 -6.57
CA GLN A 28 11.11 -9.59 -7.46
C GLN A 28 11.22 -9.08 -8.90
N ALA A 29 10.28 -8.23 -9.33
CA ALA A 29 10.31 -7.61 -10.66
C ALA A 29 11.33 -6.47 -10.78
N GLY A 30 12.01 -6.10 -9.70
CA GLY A 30 13.06 -5.10 -9.70
C GLY A 30 12.67 -3.72 -9.20
N TYR A 31 11.45 -3.55 -8.70
CA TYR A 31 11.01 -2.27 -8.13
C TYR A 31 11.54 -2.08 -6.72
N ARG A 32 11.82 -0.83 -6.38
CA ARG A 32 12.01 -0.44 -4.98
C ARG A 32 10.64 -0.33 -4.34
N VAL A 33 10.40 -1.12 -3.29
CA VAL A 33 9.11 -1.21 -2.62
C VAL A 33 9.23 -0.78 -1.17
N ILE A 34 8.30 0.06 -0.72
CA ILE A 34 8.24 0.53 0.65
C ILE A 34 6.96 -0.03 1.28
N ILE A 35 7.10 -0.80 2.35
CA ILE A 35 5.96 -1.28 3.12
C ILE A 35 5.66 -0.25 4.20
N GLY A 36 4.48 0.35 4.11
CA GLY A 36 3.98 1.32 5.07
C GLY A 36 3.03 0.71 6.08
N SER A 37 3.08 1.20 7.30
CA SER A 37 2.17 0.80 8.37
C SER A 37 1.90 2.01 9.28
N ARG A 38 0.90 1.87 10.15
CA ARG A 38 0.64 2.88 11.19
C ARG A 38 1.80 2.97 12.17
N THR A 39 2.54 1.89 12.35
CA THR A 39 3.73 1.87 13.20
C THR A 39 4.93 1.34 12.41
N LEU A 40 6.08 1.96 12.62
CA LEU A 40 7.32 1.53 11.97
C LEU A 40 7.67 0.09 12.36
N GLU A 41 7.45 -0.27 13.61
CA GLU A 41 7.72 -1.61 14.14
C GLU A 41 7.01 -2.70 13.33
N LYS A 42 5.72 -2.51 13.03
CA LYS A 42 4.96 -3.48 12.22
C LYS A 42 5.48 -3.55 10.79
N ALA A 43 5.83 -2.42 10.21
CA ALA A 43 6.40 -2.38 8.87
C ALA A 43 7.75 -3.10 8.82
N GLU A 44 8.59 -2.90 9.81
CA GLU A 44 9.89 -3.59 9.91
C GLU A 44 9.72 -5.10 10.06
N ALA A 45 8.79 -5.55 10.90
CA ALA A 45 8.51 -6.97 11.06
C ALA A 45 8.02 -7.61 9.77
N ALA A 46 7.10 -6.97 9.07
CA ALA A 46 6.59 -7.46 7.78
C ALA A 46 7.70 -7.52 6.72
N THR A 47 8.57 -6.52 6.69
CA THR A 47 9.69 -6.48 5.74
C THR A 47 10.70 -7.58 6.02
N ALA A 48 11.00 -7.84 7.30
CA ALA A 48 11.90 -8.93 7.69
C ALA A 48 11.34 -10.30 7.28
N ASP A 49 10.06 -10.54 7.55
CA ASP A 49 9.39 -11.79 7.17
C ASP A 49 9.39 -11.98 5.65
N LEU A 50 9.13 -10.91 4.90
CA LEU A 50 9.13 -10.95 3.45
C LEU A 50 10.51 -11.32 2.89
N ARG A 51 11.57 -10.72 3.42
CA ARG A 51 12.94 -11.02 3.00
C ARG A 51 13.32 -12.47 3.29
N GLU A 52 12.89 -13.00 4.43
CA GLU A 52 13.12 -14.39 4.79
C GLU A 52 12.43 -15.34 3.80
N VAL A 53 11.16 -15.10 3.49
CA VAL A 53 10.39 -15.89 2.52
C VAL A 53 11.04 -15.85 1.14
N MET A 54 11.50 -14.69 0.71
CA MET A 54 12.16 -14.54 -0.59
C MET A 54 13.51 -15.26 -0.63
N ALA A 55 14.29 -15.16 0.44
CA ALA A 55 15.57 -15.87 0.55
C ALA A 55 15.40 -17.39 0.48
N GLU A 56 14.37 -17.93 1.13
CA GLU A 56 14.03 -19.35 1.06
C GLU A 56 13.71 -19.82 -0.36
N ARG A 57 13.25 -18.92 -1.21
CA ARG A 57 12.94 -19.19 -2.62
C ARG A 57 14.10 -18.87 -3.55
N GLY A 58 15.26 -18.56 -3.01
CA GLY A 58 16.44 -18.21 -3.81
C GLY A 58 16.40 -16.83 -4.43
N ILE A 59 15.54 -15.94 -3.93
CA ILE A 59 15.42 -14.56 -4.41
C ILE A 59 16.18 -13.65 -3.46
N GLY A 60 17.27 -13.05 -3.93
CA GLY A 60 18.04 -12.09 -3.16
C GLY A 60 18.08 -10.73 -3.83
N ASP A 61 18.79 -9.79 -3.23
CA ASP A 61 19.06 -8.45 -3.77
C ASP A 61 17.80 -7.65 -4.10
N VAL A 62 16.75 -7.78 -3.27
CA VAL A 62 15.53 -7.00 -3.41
C VAL A 62 15.60 -5.73 -2.58
N GLU A 63 15.02 -4.65 -3.11
CA GLU A 63 14.92 -3.37 -2.42
C GLU A 63 13.56 -3.23 -1.76
N VAL A 64 13.47 -3.69 -0.52
CA VAL A 64 12.25 -3.56 0.28
C VAL A 64 12.61 -2.81 1.57
N GLU A 65 11.87 -1.75 1.83
CA GLU A 65 12.07 -0.88 3.00
C GLU A 65 10.82 -0.82 3.85
N ALA A 66 10.98 -0.52 5.13
CA ALA A 66 9.89 -0.32 6.05
C ALA A 66 9.80 1.16 6.44
N MET A 67 8.61 1.74 6.42
CA MET A 67 8.37 3.11 6.86
C MET A 67 6.99 3.21 7.51
N GLU A 68 6.78 4.26 8.28
CA GLU A 68 5.44 4.64 8.69
C GLU A 68 4.68 5.17 7.47
N ASN A 69 3.34 5.06 7.44
CA ASN A 69 2.53 5.37 6.26
C ASN A 69 2.80 6.73 5.62
N LEU A 70 2.90 7.77 6.42
CA LEU A 70 3.14 9.12 5.86
C LEU A 70 4.51 9.21 5.18
N ALA A 71 5.54 8.71 5.83
CA ALA A 71 6.90 8.70 5.27
C ALA A 71 6.95 7.85 4.00
N ALA A 72 6.27 6.71 3.99
CA ALA A 72 6.19 5.85 2.81
C ALA A 72 5.52 6.58 1.64
N ALA A 73 4.42 7.27 1.90
CA ALA A 73 3.73 8.05 0.86
C ALA A 73 4.59 9.19 0.32
N GLU A 74 5.35 9.86 1.17
CA GLU A 74 6.26 10.93 0.76
C GLU A 74 7.38 10.43 -0.15
N ALA A 75 7.92 9.25 0.15
CA ALA A 75 9.07 8.71 -0.56
C ALA A 75 8.72 8.04 -1.91
N ALA A 76 7.47 7.72 -2.14
CA ALA A 76 7.04 6.94 -3.31
C ALA A 76 6.50 7.81 -4.44
N ASP A 77 6.52 7.26 -5.65
CA ASP A 77 5.91 7.86 -6.84
C ASP A 77 4.48 7.35 -7.04
N ILE A 78 4.27 6.06 -6.78
CA ILE A 78 2.97 5.41 -6.86
C ILE A 78 2.67 4.78 -5.51
N VAL A 79 1.49 5.05 -4.99
CA VAL A 79 1.06 4.59 -3.67
C VAL A 79 -0.14 3.66 -3.82
N THR A 80 -0.04 2.47 -3.25
CA THR A 80 -1.14 1.50 -3.22
C THR A 80 -1.70 1.43 -1.80
N LEU A 81 -3.02 1.56 -1.68
CA LEU A 81 -3.72 1.49 -0.41
C LEU A 81 -4.34 0.10 -0.24
N THR A 82 -3.85 -0.65 0.75
CA THR A 82 -4.29 -2.02 1.01
C THR A 82 -4.92 -2.21 2.39
N VAL A 83 -5.33 -1.14 3.03
CA VAL A 83 -6.04 -1.20 4.31
C VAL A 83 -7.47 -1.74 4.13
N PRO A 84 -8.12 -2.28 5.17
CA PRO A 84 -9.55 -2.56 5.11
C PRO A 84 -10.35 -1.29 4.78
N PHE A 85 -11.48 -1.44 4.10
CA PHE A 85 -12.31 -0.30 3.71
C PHE A 85 -12.64 0.64 4.88
N SER A 86 -12.87 0.07 6.07
CA SER A 86 -13.16 0.84 7.28
C SER A 86 -12.06 1.83 7.67
N HIS A 87 -10.83 1.62 7.19
CA HIS A 87 -9.69 2.49 7.46
C HIS A 87 -9.29 3.35 6.26
N GLN A 88 -10.03 3.28 5.15
CA GLN A 88 -9.72 4.03 3.94
C GLN A 88 -9.65 5.53 4.19
N SER A 89 -10.75 6.10 4.69
CA SER A 89 -10.87 7.56 4.84
C SER A 89 -9.84 8.12 5.80
N SER A 90 -9.67 7.51 6.97
CA SER A 90 -8.73 7.99 7.98
C SER A 90 -7.28 7.92 7.48
N THR A 91 -6.93 6.87 6.75
CA THR A 91 -5.59 6.72 6.18
C THR A 91 -5.33 7.78 5.10
N LEU A 92 -6.28 7.95 4.18
CA LEU A 92 -6.14 8.94 3.10
C LEU A 92 -6.06 10.37 3.63
N GLU A 93 -6.88 10.72 4.61
CA GLU A 93 -6.81 12.05 5.23
C GLU A 93 -5.45 12.30 5.87
N TYR A 94 -4.92 11.30 6.55
CA TYR A 94 -3.61 11.39 7.20
C TYR A 94 -2.47 11.61 6.20
N VAL A 95 -2.47 10.89 5.08
CA VAL A 95 -1.39 10.96 4.09
C VAL A 95 -1.67 11.93 2.95
N LYS A 96 -2.82 12.59 2.94
CA LYS A 96 -3.24 13.49 1.86
C LYS A 96 -2.15 14.48 1.40
N PRO A 97 -1.42 15.16 2.30
CA PRO A 97 -0.39 16.11 1.85
C PRO A 97 0.72 15.45 1.02
N ALA A 98 1.03 14.19 1.32
CA ALA A 98 2.07 13.43 0.63
C ALA A 98 1.63 12.86 -0.70
N LEU A 99 0.32 12.80 -0.98
CA LEU A 99 -0.23 12.18 -2.19
C LEU A 99 -0.47 13.16 -3.34
N GLN A 100 -0.30 14.44 -3.11
CA GLN A 100 -0.54 15.45 -4.15
C GLN A 100 0.43 15.26 -5.32
N GLY A 101 -0.10 15.19 -6.53
CA GLY A 101 0.69 14.97 -7.74
C GLY A 101 1.15 13.52 -7.95
N LYS A 102 0.67 12.59 -7.16
CA LYS A 102 1.05 11.17 -7.24
C LYS A 102 -0.13 10.31 -7.69
N ILE A 103 0.17 9.08 -8.09
CA ILE A 103 -0.83 8.09 -8.47
C ILE A 103 -1.18 7.27 -7.23
N LEU A 104 -2.48 7.22 -6.91
CA LEU A 104 -3.00 6.34 -5.87
C LEU A 104 -3.71 5.16 -6.53
N VAL A 105 -3.32 3.95 -6.14
CA VAL A 105 -4.03 2.72 -6.48
C VAL A 105 -4.77 2.25 -5.24
N ASP A 106 -6.07 2.37 -5.23
CA ASP A 106 -6.91 1.99 -4.10
C ASP A 106 -7.56 0.63 -4.36
N VAL A 107 -7.21 -0.35 -3.54
CA VAL A 107 -7.75 -1.71 -3.65
C VAL A 107 -8.84 -2.00 -2.62
N THR A 108 -9.26 -1.00 -1.86
CA THR A 108 -10.30 -1.19 -0.84
C THR A 108 -11.64 -1.57 -1.47
N VAL A 109 -12.37 -2.45 -0.80
CA VAL A 109 -13.69 -2.90 -1.25
C VAL A 109 -14.68 -2.72 -0.11
N PRO A 110 -15.83 -2.06 -0.33
CA PRO A 110 -16.80 -1.80 0.74
C PRO A 110 -17.61 -3.04 1.11
N LEU A 111 -16.94 -4.03 1.70
CA LEU A 111 -17.56 -5.22 2.27
C LEU A 111 -17.86 -4.93 3.74
N VAL A 112 -19.09 -4.53 4.01
CA VAL A 112 -19.51 -4.03 5.33
C VAL A 112 -20.35 -5.08 6.05
N PRO A 113 -20.05 -5.41 7.33
CA PRO A 113 -20.90 -6.30 8.11
C PRO A 113 -22.35 -5.81 8.16
N PRO A 114 -23.35 -6.73 8.31
CA PRO A 114 -23.16 -8.17 8.50
C PRO A 114 -23.00 -9.00 7.22
N LYS A 115 -23.20 -8.41 6.04
CA LYS A 115 -23.19 -9.15 4.76
C LYS A 115 -21.89 -8.91 3.98
N VAL A 116 -20.78 -9.31 4.55
CA VAL A 116 -19.46 -9.08 3.96
C VAL A 116 -19.21 -9.83 2.64
N ALA A 117 -20.10 -10.74 2.25
CA ALA A 117 -20.01 -11.43 0.96
C ALA A 117 -20.55 -10.58 -0.21
N ARG A 118 -21.12 -9.42 0.07
CA ARG A 118 -21.67 -8.52 -0.93
C ARG A 118 -21.03 -7.15 -0.84
N VAL A 119 -20.67 -6.60 -1.98
CA VAL A 119 -20.24 -5.20 -2.06
C VAL A 119 -21.47 -4.33 -1.81
N GLN A 120 -21.33 -3.38 -0.90
CA GLN A 120 -22.37 -2.42 -0.58
C GLN A 120 -21.86 -1.04 -0.99
N LEU A 121 -22.62 -0.33 -1.83
CA LEU A 121 -22.24 1.02 -2.19
C LEU A 121 -22.38 1.94 -0.98
N PRO A 122 -21.30 2.59 -0.54
CA PRO A 122 -21.37 3.55 0.55
C PRO A 122 -22.12 4.81 0.13
N GLU A 123 -22.50 5.64 1.09
CA GLU A 123 -23.20 6.89 0.85
C GLU A 123 -22.46 7.81 -0.14
N GLY A 124 -21.11 7.80 -0.09
CA GLY A 124 -20.27 8.58 -0.99
C GLY A 124 -20.09 7.98 -2.39
N GLY A 125 -20.81 6.91 -2.74
CA GLY A 125 -20.71 6.23 -4.02
C GLY A 125 -19.82 5.00 -3.96
N SER A 126 -18.76 4.92 -4.77
CA SER A 126 -17.78 3.84 -4.73
C SER A 126 -16.60 4.18 -3.82
N ALA A 127 -15.81 3.17 -3.46
CA ALA A 127 -14.56 3.41 -2.72
C ALA A 127 -13.65 4.39 -3.48
N GLY A 128 -13.54 4.23 -4.80
CA GLY A 128 -12.74 5.14 -5.63
C GLY A 128 -13.26 6.58 -5.61
N GLN A 129 -14.57 6.78 -5.63
CA GLN A 129 -15.16 8.12 -5.53
C GLN A 129 -14.89 8.77 -4.18
N ILE A 130 -14.96 7.99 -3.11
CA ILE A 130 -14.64 8.48 -1.75
C ILE A 130 -13.18 8.92 -1.70
N ALA A 131 -12.27 8.11 -2.22
CA ALA A 131 -10.86 8.43 -2.26
C ALA A 131 -10.60 9.73 -3.03
N GLN A 132 -11.21 9.88 -4.19
CA GLN A 132 -11.06 11.10 -5.00
C GLN A 132 -11.64 12.34 -4.31
N THR A 133 -12.76 12.19 -3.64
CA THR A 133 -13.36 13.29 -2.87
C THR A 133 -12.43 13.76 -1.75
N ILE A 134 -11.77 12.84 -1.06
CA ILE A 134 -10.84 13.17 0.02
C ILE A 134 -9.58 13.86 -0.52
N LEU A 135 -9.00 13.31 -1.58
CA LEU A 135 -7.71 13.76 -2.09
C LEU A 135 -7.80 14.97 -3.01
N GLY A 136 -8.94 15.16 -3.66
CA GLY A 136 -9.08 16.13 -4.71
C GLY A 136 -8.58 15.59 -6.05
N GLU A 137 -8.25 16.47 -6.96
CA GLU A 137 -7.73 16.08 -8.28
C GLU A 137 -6.22 15.91 -8.29
#